data_c84ba6f4795f3dbf9b3ae392f0f64c85
#
_entry.id   c84ba6f4795f3dbf9b3ae392f0f64c85
#
_cell.length_a   1.000
_cell.length_b   1.000
_cell.length_c   1.000
_cell.angle_alpha   90.00
_cell.angle_beta   90.00
_cell.angle_gamma   90.00
#
_symmetry.space_group_name_H-M   'P 1'
#
loop_
_entity.id
_entity.type
_entity.pdbx_description
1 polymer ?
#
loop_
_entity_poly.entity_id
_entity_poly.type
_entity_poly.pdbx_seq_one_letter_code
_entity_poly.pdbx_strand_id
1 'polypeptide(L)'
;SSDGTASSAPTYSSPTPYRHAPPSASKARSCSSSPATAKSKLFFEYVRLLREVKPKHFLLENVASMKKECKDVISSQLGVEPILINSNCFSAQDRSRLYWSNIPVEHAKECDLRLADVLESHVDEKYFYNYPLKDIDLSKQVCATMEHSNNEMHKRVFNPKFKCHTLTAVCGGNQQKKVYVDGRCRKLTPLEYERLQTLPDNYTKGISDGARYKAIGNGWTVDVIAHIFKGLGVIKNVA
;
A
#
# COMPACT_ATOMS: atom_id res chain seq x y z
N SER A 1 57.27 12.46 6.15
CA SER A 1 56.05 13.22 6.42
C SER A 1 54.89 12.51 5.75
N SER A 2 54.19 11.75 6.54
CA SER A 2 53.01 10.97 6.14
C SER A 2 51.83 11.43 7.01
N ASP A 3 50.95 12.21 6.42
CA ASP A 3 49.69 12.60 7.07
C ASP A 3 48.58 11.58 6.76
N GLY A 4 48.25 10.81 7.78
CA GLY A 4 47.11 9.93 7.76
C GLY A 4 45.84 10.67 8.23
N THR A 5 44.90 10.91 7.32
CA THR A 5 43.56 11.40 7.69
C THR A 5 42.70 10.22 8.09
N ALA A 6 42.45 10.12 9.37
CA ALA A 6 41.46 9.16 9.91
C ALA A 6 40.01 9.67 9.61
N SER A 7 39.29 8.92 8.82
CA SER A 7 37.86 9.09 8.58
C SER A 7 37.06 8.67 9.82
N SER A 8 36.43 9.63 10.47
CA SER A 8 35.52 9.35 11.60
C SER A 8 34.20 8.75 11.11
N ALA A 9 33.92 7.53 11.54
CA ALA A 9 32.61 6.89 11.35
C ALA A 9 31.52 7.65 12.13
N PRO A 10 30.29 7.74 11.61
CA PRO A 10 29.17 8.37 12.33
C PRO A 10 28.80 7.51 13.56
N THR A 11 28.86 8.11 14.71
CA THR A 11 28.38 7.52 15.98
C THR A 11 26.86 7.47 15.96
N TYR A 12 26.31 6.27 15.84
CA TYR A 12 24.89 6.01 16.09
C TYR A 12 24.60 6.16 17.59
N SER A 13 23.86 7.19 17.97
CA SER A 13 23.30 7.30 19.31
C SER A 13 22.22 6.25 19.48
N SER A 14 22.36 5.43 20.52
CA SER A 14 21.38 4.43 20.95
C SER A 14 20.01 5.09 21.17
N PRO A 15 18.89 4.47 20.74
CA PRO A 15 17.56 5.00 20.99
C PRO A 15 17.33 5.03 22.52
N THR A 16 17.08 6.20 23.04
CA THR A 16 16.69 6.44 24.45
C THR A 16 15.47 5.61 24.80
N PRO A 17 15.43 4.95 25.96
CA PRO A 17 14.25 4.18 26.39
C PRO A 17 13.06 5.12 26.63
N TYR A 18 11.91 4.68 26.20
CA TYR A 18 10.58 5.26 26.29
C TYR A 18 10.33 5.96 27.63
N ARG A 19 10.61 7.26 27.73
CA ARG A 19 10.33 8.10 28.89
C ARG A 19 9.59 9.36 28.46
N HIS A 20 8.32 9.22 28.07
CA HIS A 20 7.37 10.31 28.17
C HIS A 20 6.03 9.77 28.64
N ALA A 21 5.55 10.29 29.76
CA ALA A 21 4.19 10.08 30.20
C ALA A 21 3.23 10.58 29.12
N PRO A 22 2.18 9.79 28.76
CA PRO A 22 1.23 10.20 27.74
C PRO A 22 0.50 11.47 28.18
N PRO A 23 0.21 12.40 27.26
CA PRO A 23 -0.68 13.51 27.56
C PRO A 23 -2.02 12.97 28.06
N SER A 24 -2.58 13.63 29.08
CA SER A 24 -3.80 13.22 29.75
C SER A 24 -4.94 12.99 28.74
N ALA A 25 -5.77 12.00 29.00
CA ALA A 25 -6.89 11.55 28.15
C ALA A 25 -7.91 12.66 27.76
N SER A 26 -7.80 13.85 28.34
CA SER A 26 -8.68 14.99 28.08
C SER A 26 -8.48 15.65 26.71
N LYS A 27 -7.28 15.58 26.09
CA LYS A 27 -7.01 16.16 24.76
C LYS A 27 -7.42 15.25 23.59
N ALA A 28 -7.64 13.97 23.81
CA ALA A 28 -8.06 13.03 22.75
C ALA A 28 -9.54 13.16 22.35
N ARG A 29 -10.33 13.98 23.06
CA ARG A 29 -11.79 14.11 22.85
C ARG A 29 -12.21 15.22 21.88
N SER A 30 -11.32 16.05 21.36
CA SER A 30 -11.72 17.21 20.55
C SER A 30 -11.69 17.00 19.03
N CYS A 31 -11.55 15.76 18.54
CA CYS A 31 -11.83 15.45 17.14
C CYS A 31 -13.34 15.14 16.96
N SER A 32 -14.22 16.07 17.43
CA SER A 32 -15.66 15.90 17.46
C SER A 32 -16.36 16.79 16.45
N SER A 33 -16.53 16.28 15.23
CA SER A 33 -17.68 16.63 14.40
C SER A 33 -18.18 15.44 13.55
N SER A 34 -17.85 14.22 13.97
CA SER A 34 -18.47 12.99 13.44
C SER A 34 -18.39 11.91 14.52
N PRO A 35 -19.45 11.08 14.71
CA PRO A 35 -19.39 9.99 15.68
C PRO A 35 -18.19 9.10 15.32
N ALA A 36 -17.36 8.76 16.32
CA ALA A 36 -16.18 7.93 16.14
C ALA A 36 -16.59 6.68 15.35
N THR A 37 -16.17 6.61 14.10
CA THR A 37 -16.50 5.48 13.22
C THR A 37 -15.90 4.21 13.82
N ALA A 38 -16.47 3.04 13.51
CA ALA A 38 -15.90 1.76 13.97
C ALA A 38 -14.39 1.64 13.71
N LYS A 39 -13.89 2.26 12.64
CA LYS A 39 -12.46 2.32 12.29
C LYS A 39 -11.63 3.12 13.31
N SER A 40 -12.16 4.21 13.87
CA SER A 40 -11.46 4.98 14.91
C SER A 40 -11.38 4.21 16.22
N LYS A 41 -12.40 3.42 16.56
CA LYS A 41 -12.40 2.55 17.76
C LYS A 41 -11.29 1.50 17.66
N LEU A 42 -11.09 0.87 16.51
CA LEU A 42 -10.04 -0.12 16.29
C LEU A 42 -8.63 0.44 16.52
N PHE A 43 -8.37 1.69 16.15
CA PHE A 43 -7.09 2.33 16.44
C PHE A 43 -6.84 2.44 17.95
N PHE A 44 -7.82 2.85 18.74
CA PHE A 44 -7.66 2.94 20.19
C PHE A 44 -7.50 1.57 20.86
N GLU A 45 -8.13 0.52 20.33
CA GLU A 45 -7.87 -0.85 20.78
C GLU A 45 -6.43 -1.31 20.44
N TYR A 46 -5.93 -0.95 19.26
CA TYR A 46 -4.52 -1.19 18.92
C TYR A 46 -3.57 -0.50 19.92
N VAL A 47 -3.82 0.76 20.27
CA VAL A 47 -3.03 1.49 21.28
C VAL A 47 -3.14 0.84 22.66
N ARG A 48 -4.34 0.37 23.05
CA ARG A 48 -4.54 -0.36 24.31
C ARG A 48 -3.67 -1.63 24.35
N LEU A 49 -3.73 -2.43 23.29
CA LEU A 49 -2.92 -3.66 23.16
C LEU A 49 -1.41 -3.38 23.19
N LEU A 50 -0.94 -2.34 22.52
CA LEU A 50 0.47 -1.94 22.57
C LEU A 50 0.94 -1.64 24.01
N ARG A 51 0.09 -0.98 24.80
CA ARG A 51 0.41 -0.64 26.21
C ARG A 51 0.41 -1.87 27.13
N GLU A 52 -0.47 -2.83 26.89
CA GLU A 52 -0.59 -4.08 27.66
C GLU A 52 0.51 -5.06 27.31
N VAL A 53 0.69 -5.34 26.00
CA VAL A 53 1.63 -6.36 25.50
C VAL A 53 3.08 -5.86 25.51
N LYS A 54 3.29 -4.55 25.34
CA LYS A 54 4.61 -3.89 25.25
C LYS A 54 5.56 -4.61 24.28
N PRO A 55 5.14 -4.83 23.01
CA PRO A 55 5.96 -5.51 22.04
C PRO A 55 7.26 -4.75 21.78
N LYS A 56 8.34 -5.46 21.48
CA LYS A 56 9.63 -4.85 21.10
C LYS A 56 9.49 -3.99 19.83
N HIS A 57 8.70 -4.45 18.88
CA HIS A 57 8.46 -3.77 17.60
C HIS A 57 6.98 -3.71 17.30
N PHE A 58 6.58 -2.68 16.59
CA PHE A 58 5.21 -2.50 16.13
C PHE A 58 5.18 -1.91 14.71
N LEU A 59 4.09 -2.15 14.01
CA LEU A 59 3.79 -1.58 12.71
C LEU A 59 2.30 -1.27 12.62
N LEU A 60 1.97 -0.04 12.26
CA LEU A 60 0.62 0.40 11.89
C LEU A 60 0.65 0.98 10.49
N GLU A 61 -0.29 0.60 9.64
CA GLU A 61 -0.46 1.13 8.29
C GLU A 61 -1.77 1.90 8.16
N ASN A 62 -1.75 2.97 7.37
CA ASN A 62 -2.97 3.65 6.97
C ASN A 62 -2.82 4.33 5.59
N VAL A 63 -3.95 4.77 5.03
CA VAL A 63 -3.97 5.48 3.73
C VAL A 63 -3.25 6.83 3.81
N ALA A 64 -2.48 7.17 2.78
CA ALA A 64 -1.76 8.45 2.72
C ALA A 64 -2.70 9.67 2.66
N SER A 65 -3.92 9.49 2.17
CA SER A 65 -4.93 10.54 2.03
C SER A 65 -5.73 10.84 3.31
N MET A 66 -5.31 10.29 4.46
CA MET A 66 -5.99 10.58 5.72
C MET A 66 -5.84 12.06 6.10
N LYS A 67 -6.81 12.57 6.86
CA LYS A 67 -6.79 13.95 7.36
C LYS A 67 -5.60 14.17 8.29
N LYS A 68 -5.02 15.38 8.23
CA LYS A 68 -3.86 15.77 9.05
C LYS A 68 -4.12 15.56 10.54
N GLU A 69 -5.29 15.97 11.02
CA GLU A 69 -5.67 15.86 12.44
C GLU A 69 -5.67 14.39 12.92
N CYS A 70 -6.12 13.46 12.06
CA CYS A 70 -6.09 12.03 12.38
C CYS A 70 -4.66 11.49 12.40
N LYS A 71 -3.81 11.94 11.46
CA LYS A 71 -2.39 11.61 11.43
C LYS A 71 -1.69 12.06 12.70
N ASP A 72 -1.91 13.31 13.11
CA ASP A 72 -1.30 13.92 14.30
C ASP A 72 -1.71 13.18 15.59
N VAL A 73 -2.99 12.75 15.69
CA VAL A 73 -3.46 11.92 16.81
C VAL A 73 -2.73 10.58 16.85
N ILE A 74 -2.58 9.89 15.70
CA ILE A 74 -1.88 8.60 15.63
C ILE A 74 -0.42 8.78 16.03
N SER A 75 0.30 9.76 15.46
CA SER A 75 1.69 10.04 15.77
C SER A 75 1.89 10.35 17.27
N SER A 76 1.01 11.17 17.86
CA SER A 76 1.04 11.50 19.28
C SER A 76 0.83 10.27 20.18
N GLN A 77 -0.08 9.35 19.82
CA GLN A 77 -0.36 8.14 20.61
C GLN A 77 0.74 7.09 20.52
N LEU A 78 1.39 6.99 19.36
CA LEU A 78 2.44 5.99 19.09
C LEU A 78 3.86 6.54 19.39
N GLY A 79 4.02 7.85 19.53
CA GLY A 79 5.30 8.49 19.82
C GLY A 79 6.30 8.47 18.65
N VAL A 80 5.82 8.21 17.42
CA VAL A 80 6.62 8.17 16.20
C VAL A 80 5.88 8.84 15.06
N GLU A 81 6.62 9.49 14.14
CA GLU A 81 6.07 10.01 12.90
C GLU A 81 5.96 8.91 11.83
N PRO A 82 4.97 8.97 10.95
CA PRO A 82 4.82 7.98 9.90
C PRO A 82 5.81 8.17 8.76
N ILE A 83 6.23 7.07 8.19
CA ILE A 83 7.00 7.04 6.95
C ILE A 83 6.02 6.85 5.80
N LEU A 84 6.13 7.68 4.77
CA LEU A 84 5.38 7.52 3.53
C LEU A 84 6.15 6.57 2.61
N ILE A 85 5.53 5.43 2.25
CA ILE A 85 6.09 4.52 1.25
C ILE A 85 5.06 4.33 0.14
N ASN A 86 5.53 4.46 -1.11
CA ASN A 86 4.75 4.09 -2.28
C ASN A 86 5.17 2.68 -2.73
N SER A 87 4.21 1.81 -3.00
CA SER A 87 4.46 0.46 -3.52
C SER A 87 5.17 0.46 -4.88
N ASN A 88 5.21 1.60 -5.60
CA ASN A 88 5.93 1.73 -6.86
C ASN A 88 7.45 1.47 -6.74
N CYS A 89 7.98 1.46 -5.52
CA CYS A 89 9.36 1.04 -5.26
C CYS A 89 9.55 -0.48 -5.41
N PHE A 90 8.48 -1.27 -5.37
CA PHE A 90 8.53 -2.73 -5.29
C PHE A 90 7.60 -3.43 -6.29
N SER A 91 6.65 -2.71 -6.86
CA SER A 91 5.56 -3.26 -7.67
C SER A 91 5.23 -2.35 -8.85
N ALA A 92 4.51 -2.91 -9.82
CA ALA A 92 3.90 -2.17 -10.91
C ALA A 92 2.63 -1.38 -10.47
N GLN A 93 2.53 -0.99 -9.20
CA GLN A 93 1.37 -0.31 -8.62
C GLN A 93 1.77 0.97 -7.88
N ASP A 94 1.07 2.07 -8.16
CA ASP A 94 1.11 3.29 -7.34
C ASP A 94 0.16 3.15 -6.16
N ARG A 95 0.72 2.90 -4.96
CA ARG A 95 -0.03 2.73 -3.71
C ARG A 95 0.70 3.39 -2.57
N SER A 96 0.44 4.65 -2.32
CA SER A 96 1.02 5.40 -1.21
C SER A 96 0.32 5.07 0.11
N ARG A 97 1.11 4.73 1.14
CA ARG A 97 0.66 4.43 2.49
C ARG A 97 1.54 5.07 3.53
N LEU A 98 0.96 5.37 4.68
CA LEU A 98 1.66 5.83 5.87
C LEU A 98 1.91 4.65 6.80
N TYR A 99 3.13 4.52 7.28
CA TYR A 99 3.57 3.46 8.18
C TYR A 99 4.15 4.07 9.45
N TRP A 100 3.53 3.79 10.59
CA TRP A 100 4.07 4.12 11.91
C TRP A 100 4.76 2.90 12.48
N SER A 101 6.04 3.00 12.76
CA SER A 101 6.83 1.90 13.29
C SER A 101 8.04 2.42 14.06
N ASN A 102 8.54 1.63 15.01
CA ASN A 102 9.82 1.84 15.66
C ASN A 102 10.96 1.03 15.00
N ILE A 103 10.69 0.40 13.87
CA ILE A 103 11.69 -0.32 13.06
C ILE A 103 12.37 0.71 12.16
N PRO A 104 13.72 0.78 12.11
CA PRO A 104 14.43 1.61 11.13
C PRO A 104 14.12 1.17 9.70
N VAL A 105 13.77 2.13 8.83
CA VAL A 105 13.43 1.83 7.44
C VAL A 105 14.34 2.65 6.52
N GLU A 106 15.01 1.97 5.61
CA GLU A 106 15.83 2.60 4.59
C GLU A 106 14.96 3.19 3.47
N HIS A 107 15.47 4.21 2.81
CA HIS A 107 14.79 4.82 1.67
C HIS A 107 14.80 3.86 0.47
N ALA A 108 13.61 3.53 -0.06
CA ALA A 108 13.47 2.74 -1.28
C ALA A 108 13.29 3.64 -2.50
N LYS A 109 13.96 3.28 -3.62
CA LYS A 109 13.79 3.96 -4.92
C LYS A 109 12.70 3.29 -5.75
N GLU A 110 12.07 4.05 -6.63
CA GLU A 110 11.10 3.52 -7.58
C GLU A 110 11.76 2.44 -8.47
N CYS A 111 11.06 1.32 -8.68
CA CYS A 111 11.47 0.26 -9.59
C CYS A 111 10.89 0.48 -10.99
N ASP A 112 11.52 -0.11 -12.00
CA ASP A 112 11.12 0.04 -13.41
C ASP A 112 9.96 -0.88 -13.83
N LEU A 113 9.41 -1.69 -12.90
CA LEU A 113 8.25 -2.54 -13.20
C LEU A 113 7.06 -1.74 -13.71
N ARG A 114 6.43 -2.21 -14.75
CA ARG A 114 5.23 -1.64 -15.37
C ARG A 114 4.09 -2.64 -15.31
N LEU A 115 2.86 -2.18 -15.56
CA LEU A 115 1.71 -3.07 -15.56
C LEU A 115 1.86 -4.24 -16.55
N ALA A 116 2.53 -4.01 -17.69
CA ALA A 116 2.82 -5.06 -18.67
C ALA A 116 3.57 -6.26 -18.08
N ASP A 117 4.47 -6.01 -17.12
CA ASP A 117 5.35 -7.05 -16.55
C ASP A 117 4.61 -8.04 -15.64
N VAL A 118 3.40 -7.69 -15.21
CA VAL A 118 2.58 -8.53 -14.33
C VAL A 118 1.37 -9.14 -15.03
N LEU A 119 1.12 -8.80 -16.32
CA LEU A 119 0.01 -9.34 -17.07
C LEU A 119 0.23 -10.80 -17.42
N GLU A 120 -0.87 -11.56 -17.47
CA GLU A 120 -0.89 -12.92 -18.00
C GLU A 120 -0.87 -12.87 -19.53
N SER A 121 -0.10 -13.78 -20.15
CA SER A 121 -0.01 -13.92 -21.62
C SER A 121 -1.31 -14.45 -22.24
N HIS A 122 -2.06 -15.27 -21.50
CA HIS A 122 -3.32 -15.86 -21.94
C HIS A 122 -4.37 -15.67 -20.86
N VAL A 123 -5.47 -15.03 -21.22
CA VAL A 123 -6.57 -14.69 -20.31
C VAL A 123 -7.89 -15.15 -20.92
N ASP A 124 -8.71 -15.80 -20.11
CA ASP A 124 -10.05 -16.27 -20.48
C ASP A 124 -10.92 -15.10 -20.97
N GLU A 125 -11.72 -15.34 -22.01
CA GLU A 125 -12.61 -14.36 -22.65
C GLU A 125 -13.58 -13.71 -21.65
N LYS A 126 -13.94 -14.37 -20.55
CA LYS A 126 -14.79 -13.82 -19.46
C LYS A 126 -14.24 -12.57 -18.80
N TYR A 127 -12.95 -12.26 -18.97
CA TYR A 127 -12.33 -11.05 -18.43
C TYR A 127 -12.44 -9.85 -19.39
N PHE A 128 -12.74 -10.07 -20.66
CA PHE A 128 -12.87 -9.03 -21.66
C PHE A 128 -14.23 -8.33 -21.61
N TYR A 129 -14.23 -7.07 -22.01
CA TYR A 129 -15.42 -6.24 -22.07
C TYR A 129 -15.78 -5.92 -23.53
N ASN A 130 -17.08 -5.95 -23.82
CA ASN A 130 -17.64 -5.56 -25.12
C ASN A 130 -18.25 -4.14 -25.09
N TYR A 131 -17.84 -3.30 -24.13
CA TYR A 131 -18.28 -1.92 -24.07
C TYR A 131 -17.41 -1.01 -24.94
N PRO A 132 -17.97 0.03 -25.56
CA PRO A 132 -17.19 0.98 -26.33
C PRO A 132 -16.20 1.73 -25.43
N LEU A 133 -15.02 1.97 -25.97
CA LEU A 133 -14.00 2.81 -25.35
C LEU A 133 -14.08 4.22 -25.92
N LYS A 134 -13.85 5.22 -25.07
CA LYS A 134 -13.74 6.64 -25.42
C LYS A 134 -12.37 7.18 -25.01
N ASP A 135 -12.02 8.32 -25.62
CA ASP A 135 -10.84 9.11 -25.27
C ASP A 135 -9.53 8.32 -25.29
N ILE A 136 -9.35 7.43 -26.30
CA ILE A 136 -8.16 6.58 -26.38
C ILE A 136 -6.92 7.43 -26.64
N ASP A 137 -6.01 7.47 -25.67
CA ASP A 137 -4.73 8.18 -25.75
C ASP A 137 -3.63 7.34 -25.07
N LEU A 138 -2.87 6.61 -25.86
CA LEU A 138 -1.82 5.71 -25.41
C LEU A 138 -0.54 6.42 -24.90
N SER A 139 -0.52 7.75 -24.89
CA SER A 139 0.54 8.52 -24.23
C SER A 139 0.32 8.68 -22.72
N LYS A 140 -0.87 8.33 -22.22
CA LYS A 140 -1.28 8.52 -20.82
C LYS A 140 -1.38 7.20 -20.04
N GLN A 141 -1.22 7.29 -18.74
CA GLN A 141 -1.38 6.17 -17.80
C GLN A 141 -2.84 5.67 -17.78
N VAL A 142 -3.82 6.56 -17.69
CA VAL A 142 -5.23 6.26 -17.98
C VAL A 142 -5.45 6.57 -19.45
N CYS A 143 -5.43 5.54 -20.27
CA CYS A 143 -5.40 5.70 -21.73
C CYS A 143 -6.77 5.67 -22.41
N ALA A 144 -7.82 5.31 -21.69
CA ALA A 144 -9.18 5.31 -22.22
C ALA A 144 -10.20 5.33 -21.06
N THR A 145 -11.46 5.60 -21.41
CA THR A 145 -12.60 5.45 -20.52
C THR A 145 -13.62 4.48 -21.10
N MET A 146 -14.25 3.68 -20.24
CA MET A 146 -15.30 2.73 -20.59
C MET A 146 -16.61 3.10 -19.91
N GLU A 147 -17.66 3.36 -20.68
CA GLU A 147 -18.95 3.79 -20.14
C GLU A 147 -19.81 2.62 -19.69
N HIS A 148 -19.64 2.19 -18.46
CA HIS A 148 -20.40 1.11 -17.84
C HIS A 148 -20.79 1.41 -16.38
N SER A 149 -20.43 2.57 -15.85
CA SER A 149 -20.61 2.97 -14.46
C SER A 149 -20.77 4.48 -14.35
N ASN A 150 -21.47 4.95 -13.32
CA ASN A 150 -21.54 6.37 -12.98
C ASN A 150 -20.31 6.84 -12.17
N ASN A 151 -19.44 5.93 -11.74
CA ASN A 151 -18.24 6.25 -10.98
C ASN A 151 -17.03 6.37 -11.91
N GLU A 152 -16.45 7.57 -12.00
CA GLU A 152 -15.30 7.86 -12.86
C GLU A 152 -14.09 6.97 -12.58
N MET A 153 -13.87 6.56 -11.33
CA MET A 153 -12.77 5.65 -11.00
C MET A 153 -12.94 4.25 -11.63
N HIS A 154 -14.19 3.82 -11.80
CA HIS A 154 -14.48 2.52 -12.39
C HIS A 154 -14.43 2.52 -13.92
N LYS A 155 -14.56 3.69 -14.56
CA LYS A 155 -14.47 3.83 -16.01
C LYS A 155 -13.05 3.73 -16.55
N ARG A 156 -12.04 4.00 -15.72
CA ARG A 156 -10.64 4.14 -16.14
C ARG A 156 -10.06 2.85 -16.69
N VAL A 157 -9.43 2.95 -17.85
CA VAL A 157 -8.68 1.88 -18.52
C VAL A 157 -7.21 2.27 -18.53
N PHE A 158 -6.35 1.38 -18.05
CA PHE A 158 -4.94 1.65 -17.85
C PHE A 158 -4.10 1.19 -19.04
N ASN A 159 -3.10 1.98 -19.36
CA ASN A 159 -2.08 1.62 -20.33
C ASN A 159 -1.04 0.71 -19.66
N PRO A 160 -0.74 -0.48 -20.22
CA PRO A 160 0.22 -1.42 -19.64
C PRO A 160 1.66 -0.88 -19.58
N LYS A 161 2.00 0.15 -20.36
CA LYS A 161 3.33 0.81 -20.33
C LYS A 161 3.60 1.62 -19.06
N PHE A 162 2.60 1.85 -18.22
CA PHE A 162 2.70 2.61 -16.98
C PHE A 162 2.41 1.73 -15.77
N LYS A 163 2.57 2.27 -14.57
CA LYS A 163 2.14 1.60 -13.34
C LYS A 163 0.61 1.65 -13.20
N CYS A 164 0.03 0.67 -12.55
CA CYS A 164 -1.39 0.65 -12.20
C CYS A 164 -1.66 1.55 -10.99
N HIS A 165 -2.82 2.21 -10.95
CA HIS A 165 -3.25 2.89 -9.73
C HIS A 165 -3.61 1.90 -8.62
N THR A 166 -3.61 2.40 -7.38
CA THR A 166 -3.97 1.63 -6.16
C THR A 166 -5.14 0.69 -6.38
N LEU A 167 -4.93 -0.60 -6.10
CA LEU A 167 -5.99 -1.58 -6.02
C LEU A 167 -6.91 -1.25 -4.84
N THR A 168 -8.21 -1.41 -5.05
CA THR A 168 -9.23 -1.21 -4.02
C THR A 168 -9.95 -2.52 -3.74
N ALA A 169 -10.50 -2.66 -2.55
CA ALA A 169 -11.33 -3.81 -2.19
C ALA A 169 -12.64 -3.77 -2.98
N VAL A 170 -12.73 -4.58 -4.01
CA VAL A 170 -13.91 -4.68 -4.87
C VAL A 170 -14.48 -6.10 -4.81
N CYS A 171 -15.81 -6.21 -4.83
CA CYS A 171 -16.49 -7.51 -4.73
C CYS A 171 -17.10 -7.98 -6.05
N GLY A 172 -17.04 -7.16 -7.10
CA GLY A 172 -17.69 -7.46 -8.39
C GLY A 172 -18.20 -6.20 -9.07
N GLY A 173 -19.19 -6.33 -9.98
CA GLY A 173 -19.88 -5.20 -10.61
C GLY A 173 -18.97 -4.33 -11.51
N ASN A 174 -18.02 -4.92 -12.19
CA ASN A 174 -17.10 -4.22 -13.10
C ASN A 174 -16.25 -3.12 -12.44
N GLN A 175 -16.03 -3.21 -11.13
CA GLN A 175 -15.23 -2.25 -10.36
C GLN A 175 -13.72 -2.54 -10.40
N GLN A 176 -13.33 -3.70 -10.92
CA GLN A 176 -11.93 -4.11 -11.04
C GLN A 176 -11.15 -3.14 -11.94
N LYS A 177 -9.84 -3.05 -11.73
CA LYS A 177 -8.95 -2.32 -12.63
C LYS A 177 -9.00 -2.94 -14.03
N LYS A 178 -8.94 -2.09 -15.03
CA LYS A 178 -9.02 -2.47 -16.44
C LYS A 178 -7.75 -2.09 -17.15
N VAL A 179 -7.37 -2.89 -18.13
CA VAL A 179 -6.18 -2.68 -18.95
C VAL A 179 -6.56 -2.71 -20.42
N TYR A 180 -5.87 -1.91 -21.21
CA TYR A 180 -5.96 -1.90 -22.67
C TYR A 180 -4.88 -2.81 -23.24
N VAL A 181 -5.26 -3.89 -23.90
CA VAL A 181 -4.35 -4.87 -24.50
C VAL A 181 -4.90 -5.27 -25.88
N ASP A 182 -4.06 -5.21 -26.90
CA ASP A 182 -4.35 -5.65 -28.27
C ASP A 182 -5.66 -5.10 -28.85
N GLY A 183 -5.87 -3.79 -28.67
CA GLY A 183 -7.07 -3.14 -29.19
C GLY A 183 -8.34 -3.35 -28.35
N ARG A 184 -8.27 -4.11 -27.26
CA ARG A 184 -9.41 -4.48 -26.41
C ARG A 184 -9.22 -4.06 -24.95
N CYS A 185 -10.33 -3.93 -24.25
CA CYS A 185 -10.34 -3.67 -22.82
C CYS A 185 -10.72 -4.95 -22.05
N ARG A 186 -9.96 -5.24 -21.00
CA ARG A 186 -10.31 -6.29 -20.06
C ARG A 186 -10.07 -5.87 -18.61
N LYS A 187 -10.74 -6.52 -17.67
CA LYS A 187 -10.38 -6.42 -16.25
C LYS A 187 -9.09 -7.19 -16.00
N LEU A 188 -8.32 -6.74 -15.04
CA LEU A 188 -7.21 -7.52 -14.50
C LEU A 188 -7.75 -8.79 -13.82
N THR A 189 -7.02 -9.89 -13.95
CA THR A 189 -7.38 -11.15 -13.30
C THR A 189 -7.03 -11.13 -11.80
N PRO A 190 -7.55 -12.05 -10.99
CA PRO A 190 -7.12 -12.18 -9.60
C PRO A 190 -5.61 -12.47 -9.46
N LEU A 191 -5.01 -13.21 -10.40
CA LEU A 191 -3.58 -13.49 -10.40
C LEU A 191 -2.76 -12.22 -10.67
N GLU A 192 -3.18 -11.38 -11.60
CA GLU A 192 -2.55 -10.08 -11.84
C GLU A 192 -2.69 -9.13 -10.64
N TYR A 193 -3.80 -9.21 -9.90
CA TYR A 193 -3.96 -8.51 -8.61
C TYR A 193 -2.98 -9.01 -7.56
N GLU A 194 -2.75 -10.34 -7.48
CA GLU A 194 -1.75 -10.94 -6.59
C GLU A 194 -0.35 -10.41 -6.92
N ARG A 195 0.05 -10.44 -8.18
CA ARG A 195 1.35 -9.91 -8.65
C ARG A 195 1.53 -8.43 -8.34
N LEU A 196 0.48 -7.61 -8.51
CA LEU A 196 0.50 -6.18 -8.15
C LEU A 196 0.67 -5.95 -6.64
N GLN A 197 0.28 -6.89 -5.79
CA GLN A 197 0.54 -6.87 -4.35
C GLN A 197 1.77 -7.68 -3.93
N THR A 198 2.58 -8.10 -4.92
CA THR A 198 3.79 -8.92 -4.72
C THR A 198 3.52 -10.21 -3.94
N LEU A 199 2.31 -10.78 -4.11
CA LEU A 199 1.96 -12.10 -3.62
C LEU A 199 2.43 -13.16 -4.62
N PRO A 200 2.77 -14.37 -4.16
CA PRO A 200 3.00 -15.51 -5.05
C PRO A 200 1.79 -15.80 -5.92
N ASP A 201 2.02 -16.28 -7.15
CA ASP A 201 0.95 -16.65 -8.06
C ASP A 201 0.03 -17.68 -7.41
N ASN A 202 -1.29 -17.48 -7.55
CA ASN A 202 -2.34 -18.31 -6.99
C ASN A 202 -2.40 -18.38 -5.45
N TYR A 203 -1.79 -17.44 -4.74
CA TYR A 203 -1.83 -17.37 -3.26
C TYR A 203 -3.27 -17.39 -2.71
N THR A 204 -4.20 -16.73 -3.38
CA THR A 204 -5.62 -16.68 -2.98
C THR A 204 -6.50 -17.71 -3.72
N LYS A 205 -5.91 -18.67 -4.44
CA LYS A 205 -6.66 -19.73 -5.13
C LYS A 205 -7.48 -20.56 -4.13
N GLY A 206 -8.70 -20.95 -4.52
CA GLY A 206 -9.59 -21.76 -3.68
C GLY A 206 -10.79 -21.00 -3.12
N ILE A 207 -10.83 -19.67 -3.28
CA ILE A 207 -12.02 -18.84 -2.99
C ILE A 207 -12.52 -18.18 -4.27
N SER A 208 -13.73 -17.62 -4.23
CA SER A 208 -14.33 -16.98 -5.43
C SER A 208 -13.52 -15.76 -5.87
N ASP A 209 -13.51 -15.44 -7.18
CA ASP A 209 -12.81 -14.27 -7.73
C ASP A 209 -13.19 -12.97 -7.02
N GLY A 210 -14.47 -12.77 -6.68
CA GLY A 210 -14.92 -11.61 -5.93
C GLY A 210 -14.28 -11.52 -4.53
N ALA A 211 -14.16 -12.65 -3.84
CA ALA A 211 -13.48 -12.72 -2.55
C ALA A 211 -11.97 -12.47 -2.69
N ARG A 212 -11.33 -13.00 -3.75
CA ARG A 212 -9.93 -12.75 -4.09
C ARG A 212 -9.67 -11.26 -4.29
N TYR A 213 -10.40 -10.59 -5.17
CA TYR A 213 -10.27 -9.14 -5.41
C TYR A 213 -10.42 -8.31 -4.12
N LYS A 214 -11.39 -8.67 -3.28
CA LYS A 214 -11.64 -7.99 -2.00
C LYS A 214 -10.46 -8.16 -1.04
N ALA A 215 -9.99 -9.39 -0.87
CA ALA A 215 -8.90 -9.72 0.03
C ALA A 215 -7.60 -9.03 -0.41
N ILE A 216 -7.23 -9.16 -1.70
CA ILE A 216 -6.01 -8.58 -2.25
C ILE A 216 -6.06 -7.04 -2.20
N GLY A 217 -7.19 -6.42 -2.54
CA GLY A 217 -7.34 -4.96 -2.49
C GLY A 217 -7.25 -4.38 -1.07
N ASN A 218 -7.66 -5.15 -0.04
CA ASN A 218 -7.49 -4.80 1.38
C ASN A 218 -6.09 -5.12 1.91
N GLY A 219 -5.38 -6.02 1.25
CA GLY A 219 -4.06 -6.48 1.68
C GLY A 219 -2.96 -5.44 1.54
N TRP A 220 -1.82 -5.74 2.09
CA TRP A 220 -0.58 -4.99 1.92
C TRP A 220 0.12 -5.41 0.61
N THR A 221 0.96 -4.51 0.07
CA THR A 221 2.00 -4.93 -0.86
C THR A 221 3.09 -5.61 -0.04
N VAL A 222 3.29 -6.92 -0.25
CA VAL A 222 4.10 -7.77 0.64
C VAL A 222 5.54 -7.29 0.69
N ASP A 223 6.13 -6.92 -0.43
CA ASP A 223 7.53 -6.47 -0.49
C ASP A 223 7.77 -5.15 0.23
N VAL A 224 6.74 -4.30 0.38
CA VAL A 224 6.84 -3.10 1.24
C VAL A 224 7.01 -3.52 2.70
N ILE A 225 6.23 -4.50 3.16
CA ILE A 225 6.32 -5.00 4.54
C ILE A 225 7.65 -5.74 4.76
N ALA A 226 8.06 -6.56 3.80
CA ALA A 226 9.36 -7.22 3.84
C ALA A 226 10.51 -6.21 3.91
N HIS A 227 10.42 -5.10 3.15
CA HIS A 227 11.40 -4.02 3.20
C HIS A 227 11.45 -3.35 4.59
N ILE A 228 10.31 -3.03 5.19
CA ILE A 228 10.25 -2.48 6.55
C ILE A 228 10.90 -3.46 7.54
N PHE A 229 10.62 -4.76 7.43
CA PHE A 229 11.14 -5.77 8.35
C PHE A 229 12.63 -6.08 8.17
N LYS A 230 13.28 -5.68 7.07
CA LYS A 230 14.74 -5.72 6.96
C LYS A 230 15.43 -4.95 8.08
N GLY A 231 14.81 -3.87 8.57
CA GLY A 231 15.31 -3.08 9.71
C GLY A 231 15.34 -3.83 11.04
N LEU A 232 14.69 -5.00 11.14
CA LEU A 232 14.80 -5.88 12.32
C LEU A 232 16.15 -6.62 12.41
N GLY A 233 16.98 -6.56 11.38
CA GLY A 233 18.24 -7.31 11.32
C GLY A 233 18.06 -8.84 11.21
N VAL A 234 16.84 -9.34 11.15
CA VAL A 234 16.49 -10.78 11.16
C VAL A 234 16.50 -11.37 9.74
N ILE A 235 16.30 -10.54 8.72
CA ILE A 235 16.27 -11.01 7.32
C ILE A 235 17.66 -10.82 6.70
N LYS A 236 18.63 -11.58 7.19
CA LYS A 236 19.84 -11.88 6.44
C LYS A 236 19.59 -13.17 5.67
N ASN A 237 19.49 -13.07 4.35
CA ASN A 237 19.49 -14.18 3.39
C ASN A 237 18.23 -15.07 3.39
N VAL A 238 17.19 -14.66 2.68
CA VAL A 238 16.39 -15.55 1.85
C VAL A 238 16.66 -15.10 0.41
N ALA A 239 17.68 -15.67 -0.19
CA ALA A 239 17.96 -15.63 -1.61
C ALA A 239 17.35 -16.86 -2.24
#